data_622b80c85a726cba66b82aedf2ae7e01
#
_entry.id   622b80c85a726cba66b82aedf2ae7e01
#
_cell.length_a   1.000
_cell.length_b   1.000
_cell.length_c   1.000
_cell.angle_alpha   90.00
_cell.angle_beta   90.00
_cell.angle_gamma   90.00
#
_symmetry.space_group_name_H-M   'P 1'
#
loop_
_entity.id
_entity.type
_entity.pdbx_description
1 polymer ?
#
loop_
_entity_poly.entity_id
_entity_poly.type
_entity_poly.pdbx_seq_one_letter_code
_entity_poly.pdbx_strand_id
1 'polypeptide(L)'
;MIYFIFNKIKVFYRFFKIDTLLLVFIMLLSGLGLLILYSSSGGSFDLVYRQLIHLGLATSVMLVVAQIPPLLLMRSAPILMLLGIILLILVLLFGSYGGGAQRWLNLGFIKFQPSEMMKIIVPIAIASILSERTLPPRALPVIISLVGIAIVVLLIAKQPDLGTALLIGASGIYVLFFSGFRIRLVKNPWLNLGLIAGILVSLLYAAWNYLLISYQKNRILTLFNPESDPLGSGYHILQSKIAIGSGGLTGKGITNGSQSRLDFVPEQSTDFIFSVLAEEMGFIGFILLLSIYTLIIYRCFNLSLRCEDNFSRLLGASLTFVLFTYIFVNMGMVSGLLPVVGVPLPLISYGGSSLMTLMASFGIIMSIHKHKSPRYLQ
;
A
#
# COMPACT_ATOMS: atom_id res chain seq x y z
N MET A 1 2.19 -23.80 -34.62
CA MET A 1 2.63 -23.64 -33.24
C MET A 1 2.18 -22.30 -32.65
N ILE A 2 2.46 -21.16 -33.27
CA ILE A 2 2.04 -19.82 -32.82
C ILE A 2 0.51 -19.67 -32.71
N TYR A 3 -0.25 -20.10 -33.68
CA TYR A 3 -1.72 -20.08 -33.68
C TYR A 3 -2.35 -20.91 -32.55
N PHE A 4 -1.73 -22.05 -32.21
CA PHE A 4 -2.19 -22.91 -31.11
C PHE A 4 -1.92 -22.27 -29.72
N ILE A 5 -0.80 -21.58 -29.60
CA ILE A 5 -0.46 -20.81 -28.39
C ILE A 5 -1.43 -19.62 -28.25
N PHE A 6 -1.70 -18.89 -29.34
CA PHE A 6 -2.68 -17.79 -29.34
C PHE A 6 -4.11 -18.25 -28.99
N ASN A 7 -4.51 -19.43 -29.47
CA ASN A 7 -5.84 -19.97 -29.16
C ASN A 7 -5.94 -20.48 -27.72
N LYS A 8 -4.90 -21.10 -27.16
CA LYS A 8 -4.83 -21.45 -25.73
C LYS A 8 -4.82 -20.21 -24.84
N ILE A 9 -4.10 -19.18 -25.24
CA ILE A 9 -4.10 -17.88 -24.56
C ILE A 9 -5.51 -17.25 -24.63
N LYS A 10 -6.19 -17.28 -25.78
CA LYS A 10 -7.58 -16.78 -25.92
C LYS A 10 -8.58 -17.58 -25.08
N VAL A 11 -8.42 -18.89 -24.95
CA VAL A 11 -9.26 -19.76 -24.11
C VAL A 11 -8.98 -19.47 -22.62
N PHE A 12 -7.73 -19.36 -22.23
CA PHE A 12 -7.32 -18.95 -20.88
C PHE A 12 -7.89 -17.55 -20.53
N TYR A 13 -7.84 -16.62 -21.46
CA TYR A 13 -8.44 -15.29 -21.39
C TYR A 13 -9.95 -15.32 -21.17
N ARG A 14 -10.64 -16.17 -21.91
CA ARG A 14 -12.10 -16.31 -21.82
C ARG A 14 -12.54 -16.93 -20.48
N PHE A 15 -11.70 -17.78 -19.90
CA PHE A 15 -11.94 -18.42 -18.60
C PHE A 15 -11.62 -17.49 -17.42
N PHE A 16 -10.48 -16.81 -17.43
CA PHE A 16 -10.03 -16.00 -16.30
C PHE A 16 -10.45 -14.52 -16.37
N LYS A 17 -10.83 -14.00 -17.55
CA LYS A 17 -11.21 -12.57 -17.77
C LYS A 17 -10.30 -11.59 -17.03
N ILE A 18 -8.99 -11.76 -17.14
CA ILE A 18 -7.98 -10.92 -16.51
C ILE A 18 -7.69 -9.71 -17.38
N ASP A 19 -7.44 -8.55 -16.76
CA ASP A 19 -6.96 -7.38 -17.51
C ASP A 19 -5.47 -7.55 -17.85
N THR A 20 -5.20 -7.87 -19.14
CA THR A 20 -3.83 -8.13 -19.60
C THR A 20 -2.93 -6.93 -19.53
N LEU A 21 -3.46 -5.76 -19.84
CA LEU A 21 -2.63 -4.56 -19.85
C LEU A 21 -2.10 -4.28 -18.44
N LEU A 22 -2.97 -4.41 -17.44
CA LEU A 22 -2.56 -4.30 -16.03
C LEU A 22 -1.57 -5.39 -15.66
N LEU A 23 -1.81 -6.64 -16.07
CA LEU A 23 -0.89 -7.75 -15.81
C LEU A 23 0.50 -7.50 -16.40
N VAL A 24 0.58 -7.02 -17.66
CA VAL A 24 1.85 -6.70 -18.33
C VAL A 24 2.61 -5.63 -17.53
N PHE A 25 1.94 -4.56 -17.09
CA PHE A 25 2.61 -3.52 -16.31
C PHE A 25 3.09 -4.04 -14.95
N ILE A 26 2.31 -4.90 -14.27
CA ILE A 26 2.72 -5.55 -13.03
C ILE A 26 3.97 -6.41 -13.26
N MET A 27 4.00 -7.20 -14.33
CA MET A 27 5.13 -8.07 -14.66
C MET A 27 6.39 -7.27 -15.03
N LEU A 28 6.24 -6.19 -15.81
CA LEU A 28 7.35 -5.29 -16.13
C LEU A 28 7.95 -4.66 -14.88
N LEU A 29 7.09 -4.16 -13.98
CA LEU A 29 7.55 -3.56 -12.73
C LEU A 29 8.21 -4.59 -11.80
N SER A 30 7.62 -5.79 -11.70
CA SER A 30 8.21 -6.88 -10.91
C SER A 30 9.55 -7.34 -11.48
N GLY A 31 9.70 -7.38 -12.80
CA GLY A 31 10.97 -7.68 -13.47
C GLY A 31 12.05 -6.63 -13.15
N LEU A 32 11.71 -5.35 -13.21
CA LEU A 32 12.59 -4.27 -12.76
C LEU A 32 12.97 -4.44 -11.28
N GLY A 33 11.99 -4.78 -10.42
CA GLY A 33 12.22 -5.03 -9.00
C GLY A 33 13.20 -6.17 -8.75
N LEU A 34 13.07 -7.29 -9.46
CA LEU A 34 14.00 -8.42 -9.36
C LEU A 34 15.43 -8.05 -9.79
N LEU A 35 15.56 -7.23 -10.84
CA LEU A 35 16.84 -6.74 -11.32
C LEU A 35 17.54 -5.87 -10.27
N ILE A 36 16.81 -4.92 -9.68
CA ILE A 36 17.36 -4.05 -8.63
C ILE A 36 17.61 -4.84 -7.33
N LEU A 37 16.76 -5.82 -7.00
CA LEU A 37 16.98 -6.70 -5.86
C LEU A 37 18.25 -7.56 -6.01
N TYR A 38 18.54 -8.05 -7.22
CA TYR A 38 19.78 -8.74 -7.52
C TYR A 38 20.98 -7.83 -7.25
N SER A 39 20.91 -6.58 -7.68
CA SER A 39 21.98 -5.62 -7.44
C SER A 39 22.13 -5.28 -5.96
N SER A 40 21.03 -4.96 -5.27
CA SER A 40 21.05 -4.63 -3.84
C SER A 40 21.51 -5.77 -2.92
N SER A 41 21.45 -7.02 -3.41
CA SER A 41 21.97 -8.21 -2.70
C SER A 41 23.45 -8.50 -2.95
N GLY A 42 24.18 -7.56 -3.56
CA GLY A 42 25.58 -7.78 -3.91
C GLY A 42 25.79 -8.81 -5.03
N GLY A 43 24.77 -9.05 -5.88
CA GLY A 43 24.81 -10.03 -6.96
C GLY A 43 24.44 -11.46 -6.51
N SER A 44 23.88 -11.65 -5.31
CA SER A 44 23.43 -12.95 -4.84
C SER A 44 22.05 -13.31 -5.39
N PHE A 45 21.88 -14.56 -5.84
CA PHE A 45 20.60 -15.07 -6.34
C PHE A 45 19.65 -15.53 -5.22
N ASP A 46 20.09 -15.64 -3.97
CA ASP A 46 19.28 -16.21 -2.88
C ASP A 46 18.02 -15.38 -2.59
N LEU A 47 18.18 -14.06 -2.46
CA LEU A 47 17.03 -13.15 -2.25
C LEU A 47 16.14 -13.10 -3.49
N VAL A 48 16.71 -13.11 -4.69
CA VAL A 48 15.95 -13.11 -5.95
C VAL A 48 15.11 -14.38 -6.07
N TYR A 49 15.67 -15.54 -5.76
CA TYR A 49 14.94 -16.82 -5.79
C TYR A 49 13.77 -16.82 -4.80
N ARG A 50 13.99 -16.37 -3.57
CA ARG A 50 12.93 -16.23 -2.56
C ARG A 50 11.85 -15.26 -3.03
N GLN A 51 12.22 -14.12 -3.62
CA GLN A 51 11.27 -13.13 -4.14
C GLN A 51 10.49 -13.68 -5.34
N LEU A 52 11.09 -14.50 -6.22
CA LEU A 52 10.39 -15.20 -7.29
C LEU A 52 9.31 -16.14 -6.76
N ILE A 53 9.58 -16.89 -5.69
CA ILE A 53 8.58 -17.73 -5.02
C ILE A 53 7.44 -16.86 -4.47
N HIS A 54 7.76 -15.76 -3.78
CA HIS A 54 6.74 -14.82 -3.27
C HIS A 54 5.90 -14.23 -4.40
N LEU A 55 6.52 -13.85 -5.53
CA LEU A 55 5.82 -13.35 -6.72
C LEU A 55 4.89 -14.41 -7.33
N GLY A 56 5.34 -15.66 -7.42
CA GLY A 56 4.52 -16.77 -7.90
C GLY A 56 3.29 -17.01 -7.03
N LEU A 57 3.50 -17.06 -5.71
CA LEU A 57 2.40 -17.20 -4.73
C LEU A 57 1.45 -15.99 -4.77
N ALA A 58 1.98 -14.78 -4.76
CA ALA A 58 1.18 -13.56 -4.79
C ALA A 58 0.39 -13.41 -6.10
N THR A 59 0.98 -13.80 -7.24
CA THR A 59 0.27 -13.86 -8.52
C THR A 59 -0.86 -14.89 -8.49
N SER A 60 -0.64 -16.04 -7.87
CA SER A 60 -1.69 -17.06 -7.68
C SER A 60 -2.83 -16.50 -6.82
N VAL A 61 -2.53 -15.81 -5.73
CA VAL A 61 -3.54 -15.13 -4.89
C VAL A 61 -4.30 -14.08 -5.71
N MET A 62 -3.62 -13.26 -6.50
CA MET A 62 -4.25 -12.28 -7.40
C MET A 62 -5.24 -12.94 -8.36
N LEU A 63 -4.85 -14.05 -9.00
CA LEU A 63 -5.69 -14.77 -9.94
C LEU A 63 -6.93 -15.38 -9.28
N VAL A 64 -6.79 -15.93 -8.08
CA VAL A 64 -7.91 -16.48 -7.29
C VAL A 64 -8.86 -15.35 -6.86
N VAL A 65 -8.33 -14.28 -6.31
CA VAL A 65 -9.13 -13.13 -5.85
C VAL A 65 -9.86 -12.46 -7.03
N ALA A 66 -9.24 -12.40 -8.21
CA ALA A 66 -9.89 -11.89 -9.42
C ALA A 66 -11.13 -12.69 -9.87
N GLN A 67 -11.35 -13.91 -9.36
CA GLN A 67 -12.56 -14.68 -9.63
C GLN A 67 -13.70 -14.40 -8.64
N ILE A 68 -13.42 -13.79 -7.48
CA ILE A 68 -14.41 -13.55 -6.44
C ILE A 68 -15.36 -12.42 -6.88
N PRO A 69 -16.67 -12.63 -6.96
CA PRO A 69 -17.61 -11.57 -7.33
C PRO A 69 -17.61 -10.43 -6.31
N PRO A 70 -17.66 -9.14 -6.72
CA PRO A 70 -17.71 -8.00 -5.81
C PRO A 70 -18.87 -8.06 -4.81
N LEU A 71 -20.00 -8.64 -5.21
CA LEU A 71 -21.16 -8.85 -4.34
C LEU A 71 -20.84 -9.74 -3.12
N LEU A 72 -20.00 -10.77 -3.30
CA LEU A 72 -19.54 -11.61 -2.19
C LEU A 72 -18.66 -10.80 -1.24
N LEU A 73 -17.74 -9.98 -1.76
CA LEU A 73 -16.91 -9.10 -0.94
C LEU A 73 -17.78 -8.11 -0.12
N MET A 74 -18.78 -7.54 -0.77
CA MET A 74 -19.71 -6.62 -0.12
C MET A 74 -20.50 -7.31 1.00
N ARG A 75 -21.05 -8.50 0.76
CA ARG A 75 -21.82 -9.24 1.75
C ARG A 75 -20.98 -9.78 2.90
N SER A 76 -19.74 -10.16 2.64
CA SER A 76 -18.81 -10.67 3.66
C SER A 76 -18.11 -9.54 4.45
N ALA A 77 -18.26 -8.28 4.04
CA ALA A 77 -17.58 -7.14 4.63
C ALA A 77 -17.72 -7.02 6.16
N PRO A 78 -18.92 -7.15 6.79
CA PRO A 78 -19.05 -7.08 8.24
C PRO A 78 -18.31 -8.21 8.95
N ILE A 79 -18.36 -9.42 8.40
CA ILE A 79 -17.71 -10.61 8.98
C ILE A 79 -16.17 -10.43 8.85
N LEU A 80 -15.69 -10.00 7.68
CA LEU A 80 -14.26 -9.76 7.49
C LEU A 80 -13.73 -8.68 8.42
N MET A 81 -14.49 -7.59 8.63
CA MET A 81 -14.12 -6.53 9.56
C MET A 81 -14.05 -7.01 11.00
N LEU A 82 -15.04 -7.79 11.44
CA LEU A 82 -15.08 -8.38 12.79
C LEU A 82 -13.89 -9.33 13.00
N LEU A 83 -13.66 -10.25 12.07
CA LEU A 83 -12.53 -11.19 12.12
C LEU A 83 -11.18 -10.45 12.13
N GLY A 84 -11.04 -9.41 11.31
CA GLY A 84 -9.84 -8.59 11.28
C GLY A 84 -9.58 -7.90 12.62
N ILE A 85 -10.60 -7.32 13.26
CA ILE A 85 -10.49 -6.72 14.59
C ILE A 85 -10.11 -7.76 15.63
N ILE A 86 -10.73 -8.94 15.62
CA ILE A 86 -10.38 -10.05 16.53
C ILE A 86 -8.90 -10.44 16.35
N LEU A 87 -8.43 -10.59 15.10
CA LEU A 87 -7.03 -10.92 14.83
C LEU A 87 -6.06 -9.82 15.31
N LEU A 88 -6.43 -8.55 15.19
CA LEU A 88 -5.61 -7.44 15.72
C LEU A 88 -5.55 -7.48 17.25
N ILE A 89 -6.65 -7.82 17.93
CA ILE A 89 -6.67 -8.00 19.39
C ILE A 89 -5.80 -9.21 19.78
N LEU A 90 -5.88 -10.31 19.06
CA LEU A 90 -5.04 -11.50 19.31
C LEU A 90 -3.53 -11.18 19.15
N VAL A 91 -3.16 -10.31 18.19
CA VAL A 91 -1.76 -9.83 18.08
C VAL A 91 -1.33 -9.06 19.33
N LEU A 92 -2.19 -8.20 19.90
CA LEU A 92 -1.88 -7.46 21.12
C LEU A 92 -1.69 -8.37 22.35
N LEU A 93 -2.41 -9.50 22.39
CA LEU A 93 -2.37 -10.44 23.52
C LEU A 93 -1.26 -11.49 23.36
N PHE A 94 -1.11 -12.06 22.17
CA PHE A 94 -0.29 -13.26 21.91
C PHE A 94 0.73 -13.07 20.79
N GLY A 95 0.89 -11.85 20.24
CA GLY A 95 1.77 -11.61 19.12
C GLY A 95 3.25 -11.81 19.44
N SER A 96 4.03 -12.23 18.46
CA SER A 96 5.47 -12.33 18.54
C SER A 96 6.13 -10.99 18.12
N TYR A 97 7.26 -10.70 18.79
CA TYR A 97 8.05 -9.53 18.50
C TYR A 97 8.85 -9.72 17.21
N GLY A 98 8.85 -8.70 16.36
CA GLY A 98 9.66 -8.64 15.13
C GLY A 98 9.91 -7.19 14.74
N GLY A 99 11.18 -6.83 14.44
CA GLY A 99 11.53 -5.46 14.09
C GLY A 99 11.19 -4.43 15.18
N GLY A 100 11.35 -4.78 16.46
CA GLY A 100 11.11 -3.88 17.59
C GLY A 100 9.64 -3.68 17.99
N ALA A 101 8.70 -4.41 17.40
CA ALA A 101 7.26 -4.30 17.72
C ALA A 101 6.55 -5.65 17.65
N GLN A 102 5.46 -5.77 18.42
CA GLN A 102 4.62 -6.97 18.48
C GLN A 102 3.56 -6.90 17.38
N ARG A 103 3.84 -7.52 16.20
CA ARG A 103 3.03 -7.37 14.99
C ARG A 103 2.63 -8.68 14.33
N TRP A 104 3.24 -9.80 14.73
CA TRP A 104 3.15 -11.08 14.03
C TRP A 104 2.42 -12.12 14.87
N LEU A 105 1.52 -12.88 14.23
CA LEU A 105 1.01 -14.13 14.76
C LEU A 105 1.86 -15.28 14.20
N ASN A 106 2.40 -16.09 15.10
CA ASN A 106 3.13 -17.30 14.73
C ASN A 106 2.14 -18.47 14.70
N LEU A 107 1.81 -18.95 13.50
CA LEU A 107 0.92 -20.09 13.28
C LEU A 107 1.68 -21.42 13.13
N GLY A 108 2.91 -21.48 13.60
CA GLY A 108 3.81 -22.63 13.48
C GLY A 108 4.70 -22.54 12.23
N PHE A 109 4.18 -22.79 11.06
CA PHE A 109 4.95 -22.78 9.80
C PHE A 109 4.93 -21.43 9.07
N ILE A 110 4.04 -20.50 9.44
CA ILE A 110 3.88 -19.20 8.78
C ILE A 110 3.78 -18.11 9.83
N LYS A 111 4.58 -17.06 9.67
CA LYS A 111 4.39 -15.78 10.38
C LYS A 111 3.41 -14.93 9.59
N PHE A 112 2.32 -14.57 10.21
CA PHE A 112 1.23 -13.83 9.60
C PHE A 112 1.03 -12.48 10.30
N GLN A 113 0.89 -11.39 9.51
CA GLN A 113 0.64 -10.05 10.01
C GLN A 113 -0.80 -9.62 9.70
N PRO A 114 -1.71 -9.64 10.67
CA PRO A 114 -3.12 -9.30 10.45
C PRO A 114 -3.35 -7.89 9.92
N SER A 115 -2.52 -6.92 10.30
CA SER A 115 -2.62 -5.54 9.80
C SER A 115 -2.43 -5.44 8.28
N GLU A 116 -1.70 -6.37 7.65
CA GLU A 116 -1.59 -6.42 6.19
C GLU A 116 -2.96 -6.64 5.53
N MET A 117 -3.76 -7.58 6.04
CA MET A 117 -5.10 -7.82 5.51
C MET A 117 -6.04 -6.64 5.73
N MET A 118 -5.89 -5.90 6.85
CA MET A 118 -6.75 -4.76 7.14
C MET A 118 -6.65 -3.64 6.09
N LYS A 119 -5.56 -3.55 5.35
CA LYS A 119 -5.40 -2.61 4.22
C LYS A 119 -6.43 -2.83 3.10
N ILE A 120 -6.92 -4.05 2.98
CA ILE A 120 -7.97 -4.44 2.01
C ILE A 120 -9.34 -4.50 2.71
N ILE A 121 -9.40 -5.05 3.91
CA ILE A 121 -10.66 -5.26 4.64
C ILE A 121 -11.33 -3.93 4.99
N VAL A 122 -10.57 -2.93 5.45
CA VAL A 122 -11.13 -1.62 5.82
C VAL A 122 -11.80 -0.95 4.62
N PRO A 123 -11.17 -0.76 3.45
CA PRO A 123 -11.87 -0.18 2.31
C PRO A 123 -13.07 -1.02 1.84
N ILE A 124 -13.02 -2.35 1.91
CA ILE A 124 -14.19 -3.20 1.62
C ILE A 124 -15.34 -2.90 2.58
N ALA A 125 -15.07 -2.85 3.89
CA ALA A 125 -16.10 -2.61 4.91
C ALA A 125 -16.71 -1.22 4.78
N ILE A 126 -15.89 -0.18 4.59
CA ILE A 126 -16.37 1.18 4.43
C ILE A 126 -17.13 1.36 3.12
N ALA A 127 -16.65 0.79 2.02
CA ALA A 127 -17.37 0.83 0.73
C ALA A 127 -18.73 0.11 0.82
N SER A 128 -18.82 -1.02 1.54
CA SER A 128 -20.09 -1.72 1.78
C SER A 128 -21.09 -0.81 2.52
N ILE A 129 -20.69 -0.19 3.64
CA ILE A 129 -21.54 0.70 4.42
C ILE A 129 -22.05 1.89 3.60
N LEU A 130 -21.21 2.48 2.74
CA LEU A 130 -21.55 3.68 1.98
C LEU A 130 -22.30 3.37 0.69
N SER A 131 -22.16 2.17 0.12
CA SER A 131 -22.79 1.81 -1.17
C SER A 131 -24.27 1.45 -1.08
N GLU A 132 -24.76 1.08 0.12
CA GLU A 132 -26.18 0.69 0.32
C GLU A 132 -27.17 1.82 0.09
N ARG A 133 -26.70 3.07 -0.02
CA ARG A 133 -27.55 4.27 -0.14
C ARG A 133 -27.10 5.16 -1.30
N THR A 134 -27.94 6.18 -1.58
CA THR A 134 -27.61 7.19 -2.59
C THR A 134 -26.39 8.02 -2.16
N LEU A 135 -25.47 8.27 -3.08
CA LEU A 135 -24.34 9.17 -2.87
C LEU A 135 -24.75 10.63 -3.16
N PRO A 136 -24.32 11.62 -2.37
CA PRO A 136 -23.45 11.53 -1.20
C PRO A 136 -24.15 10.93 0.04
N PRO A 137 -23.38 10.23 0.92
CA PRO A 137 -23.95 9.53 2.07
C PRO A 137 -24.47 10.49 3.14
N ARG A 138 -25.44 10.02 3.94
CA ARG A 138 -25.93 10.73 5.14
C ARG A 138 -24.90 10.67 6.26
N ALA A 139 -25.09 11.48 7.31
CA ALA A 139 -24.14 11.58 8.43
C ALA A 139 -23.92 10.25 9.18
N LEU A 140 -24.98 9.46 9.42
CA LEU A 140 -24.88 8.23 10.22
C LEU A 140 -23.93 7.18 9.61
N PRO A 141 -24.03 6.78 8.32
CA PRO A 141 -23.04 5.88 7.69
C PRO A 141 -21.61 6.41 7.76
N VAL A 142 -21.43 7.73 7.65
CA VAL A 142 -20.10 8.35 7.75
C VAL A 142 -19.54 8.23 9.16
N ILE A 143 -20.34 8.49 10.19
CA ILE A 143 -19.94 8.35 11.59
C ILE A 143 -19.57 6.89 11.89
N ILE A 144 -20.39 5.92 11.46
CA ILE A 144 -20.10 4.49 11.63
C ILE A 144 -18.76 4.12 10.94
N SER A 145 -18.55 4.63 9.73
CA SER A 145 -17.31 4.43 8.98
C SER A 145 -16.09 5.01 9.72
N LEU A 146 -16.19 6.25 10.21
CA LEU A 146 -15.11 6.89 10.96
C LEU A 146 -14.79 6.18 12.26
N VAL A 147 -15.80 5.71 12.99
CA VAL A 147 -15.62 4.91 14.21
C VAL A 147 -14.92 3.59 13.88
N GLY A 148 -15.36 2.90 12.82
CA GLY A 148 -14.72 1.66 12.37
C GLY A 148 -13.25 1.85 12.00
N ILE A 149 -12.93 2.91 11.25
CA ILE A 149 -11.55 3.28 10.91
C ILE A 149 -10.74 3.57 12.18
N ALA A 150 -11.29 4.37 13.10
CA ALA A 150 -10.62 4.77 14.33
C ALA A 150 -10.28 3.56 15.21
N ILE A 151 -11.20 2.60 15.38
CA ILE A 151 -10.95 1.37 16.14
C ILE A 151 -9.73 0.62 15.57
N VAL A 152 -9.69 0.40 14.26
CA VAL A 152 -8.60 -0.33 13.61
C VAL A 152 -7.28 0.42 13.74
N VAL A 153 -7.28 1.72 13.45
CA VAL A 153 -6.09 2.58 13.54
C VAL A 153 -5.53 2.59 14.97
N LEU A 154 -6.38 2.72 15.99
CA LEU A 154 -5.96 2.71 17.39
C LEU A 154 -5.39 1.37 17.82
N LEU A 155 -5.98 0.24 17.38
CA LEU A 155 -5.45 -1.10 17.68
C LEU A 155 -4.05 -1.28 17.09
N ILE A 156 -3.84 -0.83 15.85
CA ILE A 156 -2.53 -0.94 15.17
C ILE A 156 -1.52 0.05 15.75
N ALA A 157 -1.95 1.25 16.11
CA ALA A 157 -1.08 2.24 16.78
C ALA A 157 -0.54 1.71 18.13
N LYS A 158 -1.35 0.91 18.87
CA LYS A 158 -0.91 0.20 20.08
C LYS A 158 0.13 -0.91 19.80
N GLN A 159 0.23 -1.41 18.56
CA GLN A 159 1.25 -2.39 18.13
C GLN A 159 2.56 -1.72 17.70
N PRO A 160 2.87 -0.52 18.12
CA PRO A 160 3.76 0.54 17.62
C PRO A 160 4.04 0.52 16.10
N ASP A 161 3.00 0.30 15.29
CA ASP A 161 3.08 0.30 13.82
C ASP A 161 2.36 1.52 13.21
N LEU A 162 2.98 2.68 13.34
CA LEU A 162 2.39 3.94 12.91
C LEU A 162 2.24 4.03 11.39
N GLY A 163 3.20 3.47 10.64
CA GLY A 163 3.15 3.47 9.17
C GLY A 163 1.94 2.72 8.64
N THR A 164 1.75 1.50 9.11
CA THR A 164 0.59 0.68 8.72
C THR A 164 -0.72 1.28 9.22
N ALA A 165 -0.75 1.87 10.43
CA ALA A 165 -1.92 2.56 10.96
C ALA A 165 -2.36 3.73 10.08
N LEU A 166 -1.41 4.57 9.64
CA LEU A 166 -1.69 5.70 8.74
C LEU A 166 -2.19 5.23 7.37
N LEU A 167 -1.57 4.21 6.79
CA LEU A 167 -1.98 3.66 5.49
C LEU A 167 -3.39 3.07 5.52
N ILE A 168 -3.73 2.35 6.60
CA ILE A 168 -5.08 1.78 6.78
C ILE A 168 -6.09 2.89 7.04
N GLY A 169 -5.75 3.87 7.88
CA GLY A 169 -6.58 5.06 8.08
C GLY A 169 -6.86 5.78 6.77
N ALA A 170 -5.82 6.03 5.97
CA ALA A 170 -5.94 6.64 4.66
C ALA A 170 -6.83 5.81 3.72
N SER A 171 -6.72 4.47 3.71
CA SER A 171 -7.54 3.61 2.86
C SER A 171 -9.04 3.78 3.11
N GLY A 172 -9.46 3.86 4.37
CA GLY A 172 -10.85 4.13 4.73
C GLY A 172 -11.30 5.56 4.40
N ILE A 173 -10.42 6.55 4.64
CA ILE A 173 -10.68 7.96 4.32
C ILE A 173 -10.82 8.17 2.81
N TYR A 174 -10.10 7.44 1.96
CA TYR A 174 -10.26 7.52 0.50
C TYR A 174 -11.65 7.07 0.06
N VAL A 175 -12.22 6.03 0.67
CA VAL A 175 -13.61 5.62 0.38
C VAL A 175 -14.59 6.76 0.73
N LEU A 176 -14.42 7.41 1.89
CA LEU A 176 -15.23 8.57 2.29
C LEU A 176 -15.05 9.75 1.32
N PHE A 177 -13.84 10.02 0.90
CA PHE A 177 -13.53 11.09 -0.06
C PHE A 177 -14.25 10.85 -1.40
N PHE A 178 -14.11 9.66 -1.97
CA PHE A 178 -14.74 9.31 -3.25
C PHE A 178 -16.26 9.18 -3.17
N SER A 179 -16.82 8.98 -1.96
CA SER A 179 -18.29 8.99 -1.77
C SER A 179 -18.93 10.38 -1.93
N GLY A 180 -18.11 11.42 -2.08
CA GLY A 180 -18.59 12.79 -2.22
C GLY A 180 -19.08 13.40 -0.91
N PHE A 181 -18.75 12.79 0.23
CA PHE A 181 -19.12 13.32 1.53
C PHE A 181 -18.53 14.72 1.75
N ARG A 182 -19.37 15.65 2.18
CA ARG A 182 -18.96 17.02 2.50
C ARG A 182 -19.21 17.32 3.96
N ILE A 183 -18.15 17.65 4.68
CA ILE A 183 -18.22 18.11 6.07
C ILE A 183 -18.74 19.57 6.06
N ARG A 184 -19.98 19.77 6.45
CA ARG A 184 -20.57 21.10 6.60
C ARG A 184 -20.97 21.31 8.07
N LEU A 185 -20.06 21.91 8.84
CA LEU A 185 -20.32 22.30 10.24
C LEU A 185 -21.12 23.60 10.30
N VAL A 186 -20.83 24.53 9.35
CA VAL A 186 -21.51 25.81 9.20
C VAL A 186 -21.76 26.14 7.74
N LYS A 187 -22.74 27.05 7.50
CA LYS A 187 -23.13 27.47 6.14
C LYS A 187 -22.04 28.28 5.43
N ASN A 188 -21.28 29.10 6.18
CA ASN A 188 -20.21 29.90 5.62
C ASN A 188 -18.99 29.02 5.26
N PRO A 189 -18.54 28.98 3.98
CA PRO A 189 -17.48 28.07 3.54
C PRO A 189 -16.13 28.37 4.18
N TRP A 190 -15.79 29.62 4.40
CA TRP A 190 -14.52 30.03 5.03
C TRP A 190 -14.47 29.67 6.51
N LEU A 191 -15.57 29.93 7.23
CA LEU A 191 -15.70 29.56 8.63
C LEU A 191 -15.70 28.03 8.79
N ASN A 192 -16.35 27.30 7.88
CA ASN A 192 -16.35 25.83 7.85
C ASN A 192 -14.94 25.27 7.65
N LEU A 193 -14.18 25.84 6.72
CA LEU A 193 -12.78 25.46 6.48
C LEU A 193 -11.92 25.73 7.73
N GLY A 194 -12.07 26.91 8.36
CA GLY A 194 -11.35 27.25 9.60
C GLY A 194 -11.67 26.30 10.76
N LEU A 195 -12.94 25.94 10.94
CA LEU A 195 -13.33 24.98 11.98
C LEU A 195 -12.77 23.57 11.72
N ILE A 196 -12.81 23.10 10.47
CA ILE A 196 -12.22 21.80 10.10
C ILE A 196 -10.70 21.81 10.34
N ALA A 197 -10.03 22.88 9.92
CA ALA A 197 -8.59 23.05 10.17
C ALA A 197 -8.27 23.09 11.68
N GLY A 198 -9.07 23.81 12.47
CA GLY A 198 -8.92 23.88 13.92
C GLY A 198 -9.09 22.51 14.60
N ILE A 199 -10.11 21.74 14.18
CA ILE A 199 -10.31 20.37 14.67
C ILE A 199 -9.11 19.48 14.28
N LEU A 200 -8.63 19.57 13.05
CA LEU A 200 -7.47 18.78 12.59
C LEU A 200 -6.21 19.11 13.40
N VAL A 201 -5.92 20.39 13.61
CA VAL A 201 -4.77 20.84 14.42
C VAL A 201 -4.90 20.34 15.86
N SER A 202 -6.09 20.42 16.46
CA SER A 202 -6.35 19.93 17.81
C SER A 202 -6.15 18.41 17.91
N LEU A 203 -6.59 17.66 16.92
CA LEU A 203 -6.37 16.19 16.84
C LEU A 203 -4.89 15.85 16.67
N LEU A 204 -4.15 16.58 15.84
CA LEU A 204 -2.71 16.40 15.67
C LEU A 204 -1.96 16.73 16.97
N TYR A 205 -2.32 17.80 17.65
CA TYR A 205 -1.76 18.17 18.95
C TYR A 205 -2.03 17.10 20.01
N ALA A 206 -3.26 16.59 20.08
CA ALA A 206 -3.62 15.50 20.98
C ALA A 206 -2.86 14.21 20.65
N ALA A 207 -2.75 13.86 19.38
CA ALA A 207 -1.98 12.70 18.93
C ALA A 207 -0.49 12.82 19.32
N TRP A 208 0.11 13.99 19.13
CA TRP A 208 1.48 14.26 19.53
C TRP A 208 1.71 14.06 21.03
N ASN A 209 0.83 14.55 21.88
CA ASN A 209 1.03 14.52 23.33
C ASN A 209 0.62 13.17 23.96
N TYR A 210 -0.43 12.53 23.48
CA TYR A 210 -1.06 11.39 24.15
C TYR A 210 -0.95 10.05 23.41
N LEU A 211 -0.77 10.06 22.08
CA LEU A 211 -0.76 8.82 21.30
C LEU A 211 0.64 8.41 20.85
N LEU A 212 1.50 9.37 20.48
CA LEU A 212 2.83 9.07 19.97
C LEU A 212 3.80 8.73 21.10
N ILE A 213 4.46 7.57 20.98
CA ILE A 213 5.56 7.16 21.85
C ILE A 213 6.87 7.88 21.43
N SER A 214 7.85 7.92 22.35
CA SER A 214 9.12 8.63 22.15
C SER A 214 9.83 8.26 20.84
N TYR A 215 9.86 6.98 20.50
CA TYR A 215 10.46 6.48 19.26
C TYR A 215 9.80 7.08 18.00
N GLN A 216 8.47 7.22 17.99
CA GLN A 216 7.73 7.79 16.85
C GLN A 216 7.94 9.31 16.75
N LYS A 217 7.99 10.02 17.89
CA LYS A 217 8.32 11.44 17.95
C LYS A 217 9.72 11.70 17.43
N ASN A 218 10.68 10.86 17.84
CA ASN A 218 12.06 10.99 17.37
C ASN A 218 12.16 10.85 15.85
N ARG A 219 11.45 9.92 15.22
CA ARG A 219 11.43 9.80 13.75
C ARG A 219 10.94 11.04 13.03
N ILE A 220 9.94 11.74 13.62
CA ILE A 220 9.44 13.01 13.06
C ILE A 220 10.46 14.12 13.27
N LEU A 221 11.10 14.21 14.44
CA LEU A 221 12.12 15.21 14.74
C LEU A 221 13.38 15.00 13.90
N THR A 222 13.80 13.77 13.70
CA THR A 222 14.95 13.40 12.85
C THR A 222 14.75 13.80 11.38
N LEU A 223 13.51 13.92 10.90
CA LEU A 223 13.24 14.46 9.56
C LEU A 223 13.76 15.90 9.41
N PHE A 224 13.58 16.73 10.45
CA PHE A 224 14.00 18.14 10.44
C PHE A 224 15.48 18.31 10.78
N ASN A 225 16.04 17.39 11.56
CA ASN A 225 17.47 17.39 11.92
C ASN A 225 18.03 15.96 11.88
N PRO A 226 18.40 15.44 10.68
CA PRO A 226 18.92 14.09 10.55
C PRO A 226 20.23 13.84 11.31
N GLU A 227 21.03 14.88 11.54
CA GLU A 227 22.30 14.80 12.26
C GLU A 227 22.11 14.51 13.77
N SER A 228 20.91 14.72 14.30
CA SER A 228 20.59 14.42 15.71
C SER A 228 20.52 12.90 16.01
N ASP A 229 20.40 12.05 14.99
CA ASP A 229 20.33 10.59 15.11
C ASP A 229 21.32 9.91 14.15
N PRO A 230 22.64 10.02 14.40
CA PRO A 230 23.69 9.58 13.49
C PRO A 230 23.84 8.05 13.40
N LEU A 231 23.16 7.27 14.22
CA LEU A 231 23.21 5.80 14.23
C LEU A 231 21.84 5.15 13.94
N GLY A 232 20.79 5.94 13.81
CA GLY A 232 19.42 5.44 13.55
C GLY A 232 18.82 5.99 12.27
N SER A 233 17.58 6.46 12.35
CA SER A 233 16.83 6.92 11.17
C SER A 233 17.47 8.09 10.44
N GLY A 234 18.24 8.94 11.13
CA GLY A 234 19.00 10.03 10.51
C GLY A 234 20.09 9.53 9.57
N TYR A 235 20.84 8.51 10.00
CA TYR A 235 21.85 7.86 9.15
C TYR A 235 21.23 7.30 7.87
N HIS A 236 20.09 6.58 7.98
CA HIS A 236 19.39 6.04 6.81
C HIS A 236 19.02 7.14 5.80
N ILE A 237 18.48 8.28 6.29
CA ILE A 237 18.10 9.41 5.43
C ILE A 237 19.32 10.02 4.75
N LEU A 238 20.41 10.24 5.47
CA LEU A 238 21.61 10.85 4.92
C LEU A 238 22.25 9.96 3.86
N GLN A 239 22.42 8.67 4.13
CA GLN A 239 23.02 7.72 3.18
C GLN A 239 22.16 7.54 1.94
N SER A 240 20.83 7.48 2.09
CA SER A 240 19.94 7.39 0.93
C SER A 240 19.98 8.66 0.05
N LYS A 241 20.06 9.85 0.65
CA LYS A 241 20.24 11.11 -0.11
C LYS A 241 21.57 11.16 -0.86
N ILE A 242 22.66 10.68 -0.24
CA ILE A 242 23.97 10.58 -0.88
C ILE A 242 23.90 9.60 -2.06
N ALA A 243 23.28 8.43 -1.88
CA ALA A 243 23.09 7.45 -2.94
C ALA A 243 22.32 8.04 -4.13
N ILE A 244 21.14 8.63 -3.88
CA ILE A 244 20.31 9.28 -4.92
C ILE A 244 21.09 10.38 -5.64
N GLY A 245 21.76 11.27 -4.89
CA GLY A 245 22.52 12.39 -5.46
C GLY A 245 23.71 11.92 -6.31
N SER A 246 24.35 10.81 -5.91
CA SER A 246 25.51 10.27 -6.63
C SER A 246 25.15 9.58 -7.96
N GLY A 247 23.86 9.23 -8.18
CA GLY A 247 23.39 8.60 -9.41
C GLY A 247 23.35 9.53 -10.63
N GLY A 248 23.22 10.85 -10.42
CA GLY A 248 23.15 11.82 -11.52
C GLY A 248 22.02 11.53 -12.52
N LEU A 249 22.27 11.81 -13.81
CA LEU A 249 21.27 11.60 -14.88
C LEU A 249 21.15 10.14 -15.31
N THR A 250 22.26 9.47 -15.54
CA THR A 250 22.31 8.12 -16.14
C THR A 250 22.57 6.99 -15.18
N GLY A 251 22.90 7.31 -13.92
CA GLY A 251 23.31 6.33 -12.92
C GLY A 251 24.77 5.87 -13.09
N LYS A 252 25.21 5.06 -12.14
CA LYS A 252 26.54 4.43 -12.13
C LYS A 252 26.59 3.11 -12.89
N GLY A 253 25.44 2.60 -13.34
CA GLY A 253 25.27 1.28 -13.91
C GLY A 253 24.83 0.24 -12.87
N ILE A 254 24.12 -0.79 -13.35
CA ILE A 254 23.59 -1.87 -12.51
C ILE A 254 24.77 -2.61 -11.87
N THR A 255 24.67 -2.93 -10.59
CA THR A 255 25.71 -3.53 -9.73
C THR A 255 26.94 -2.66 -9.47
N ASN A 256 26.96 -1.40 -9.88
CA ASN A 256 28.08 -0.47 -9.68
C ASN A 256 27.78 0.64 -8.66
N GLY A 257 26.67 0.53 -7.92
CA GLY A 257 26.33 1.44 -6.83
C GLY A 257 27.34 1.34 -5.68
N SER A 258 28.04 2.42 -5.39
CA SER A 258 29.06 2.43 -4.32
C SER A 258 28.43 2.41 -2.94
N GLN A 259 27.28 3.10 -2.75
CA GLN A 259 26.59 3.16 -1.46
C GLN A 259 25.88 1.84 -1.12
N SER A 260 25.27 1.20 -2.11
CA SER A 260 24.62 -0.10 -1.95
C SER A 260 25.63 -1.23 -1.77
N ARG A 261 26.75 -1.21 -2.49
CA ARG A 261 27.73 -2.29 -2.49
C ARG A 261 28.58 -2.34 -1.22
N LEU A 262 28.77 -1.19 -0.57
CA LEU A 262 29.53 -1.05 0.68
C LEU A 262 28.62 -1.12 1.93
N ASP A 263 27.34 -1.51 1.75
CA ASP A 263 26.34 -1.61 2.82
C ASP A 263 26.15 -0.33 3.64
N PHE A 264 26.43 0.84 3.03
CA PHE A 264 26.19 2.13 3.70
C PHE A 264 24.71 2.47 3.82
N VAL A 265 23.85 1.93 2.93
CA VAL A 265 22.41 2.11 3.02
C VAL A 265 21.81 0.89 3.72
N PRO A 266 21.40 1.01 5.00
CA PRO A 266 20.72 -0.09 5.68
C PRO A 266 19.36 -0.39 5.03
N GLU A 267 18.88 -1.64 5.16
CA GLU A 267 17.59 -2.08 4.59
C GLU A 267 17.44 -1.80 3.08
N GLN A 268 18.55 -1.85 2.34
CA GLN A 268 18.63 -1.54 0.91
C GLN A 268 17.82 -2.48 0.00
N SER A 269 17.47 -3.68 0.48
CA SER A 269 16.64 -4.64 -0.25
C SER A 269 15.14 -4.49 0.06
N THR A 270 14.78 -3.76 1.13
CA THR A 270 13.41 -3.59 1.60
C THR A 270 12.94 -2.15 1.43
N ASP A 271 13.01 -1.34 2.49
CA ASP A 271 12.40 -0.02 2.55
C ASP A 271 13.15 1.04 1.74
N PHE A 272 14.48 0.90 1.61
CA PHE A 272 15.37 1.85 0.92
C PHE A 272 15.81 1.41 -0.49
N ILE A 273 15.16 0.42 -1.09
CA ILE A 273 15.52 -0.09 -2.42
C ILE A 273 15.46 0.98 -3.52
N PHE A 274 14.62 2.02 -3.34
CA PHE A 274 14.56 3.15 -4.25
C PHE A 274 15.89 3.92 -4.35
N SER A 275 16.66 4.01 -3.26
CA SER A 275 17.97 4.66 -3.30
C SER A 275 18.98 3.89 -4.15
N VAL A 276 18.93 2.55 -4.14
CA VAL A 276 19.75 1.69 -5.00
C VAL A 276 19.39 1.92 -6.48
N LEU A 277 18.09 1.89 -6.81
CA LEU A 277 17.61 2.17 -8.16
C LEU A 277 18.08 3.55 -8.64
N ALA A 278 17.95 4.57 -7.80
CA ALA A 278 18.34 5.93 -8.15
C ALA A 278 19.86 6.10 -8.28
N GLU A 279 20.67 5.40 -7.49
CA GLU A 279 22.12 5.39 -7.61
C GLU A 279 22.58 4.71 -8.91
N GLU A 280 21.98 3.57 -9.25
CA GLU A 280 22.44 2.73 -10.36
C GLU A 280 21.88 3.14 -11.72
N MET A 281 20.61 3.56 -11.77
CA MET A 281 19.92 3.95 -13.01
C MET A 281 19.74 5.47 -13.15
N GLY A 282 20.09 6.23 -12.12
CA GLY A 282 20.01 7.69 -12.12
C GLY A 282 18.60 8.24 -12.29
N PHE A 283 18.51 9.49 -12.76
CA PHE A 283 17.24 10.17 -13.00
C PHE A 283 16.41 9.50 -14.11
N ILE A 284 17.06 8.90 -15.12
CA ILE A 284 16.38 8.13 -16.18
C ILE A 284 15.65 6.93 -15.57
N GLY A 285 16.29 6.18 -14.68
CA GLY A 285 15.67 5.07 -13.95
C GLY A 285 14.47 5.50 -13.12
N PHE A 286 14.59 6.65 -12.43
CA PHE A 286 13.47 7.24 -11.69
C PHE A 286 12.27 7.55 -12.60
N ILE A 287 12.49 8.20 -13.75
CA ILE A 287 11.41 8.54 -14.71
C ILE A 287 10.77 7.27 -15.28
N LEU A 288 11.57 6.25 -15.61
CA LEU A 288 11.06 4.95 -16.06
C LEU A 288 10.15 4.31 -15.02
N LEU A 289 10.62 4.24 -13.76
CA LEU A 289 9.87 3.70 -12.63
C LEU A 289 8.55 4.46 -12.42
N LEU A 290 8.61 5.79 -12.37
CA LEU A 290 7.44 6.64 -12.18
C LEU A 290 6.43 6.51 -13.32
N SER A 291 6.93 6.35 -14.56
CA SER A 291 6.07 6.13 -15.74
C SER A 291 5.30 4.82 -15.64
N ILE A 292 5.96 3.72 -15.24
CA ILE A 292 5.28 2.42 -15.07
C ILE A 292 4.24 2.50 -13.95
N TYR A 293 4.58 3.10 -12.80
CA TYR A 293 3.60 3.31 -11.72
C TYR A 293 2.41 4.16 -12.16
N THR A 294 2.66 5.23 -12.91
CA THR A 294 1.59 6.10 -13.44
C THR A 294 0.65 5.32 -14.36
N LEU A 295 1.19 4.45 -15.23
CA LEU A 295 0.40 3.60 -16.11
C LEU A 295 -0.44 2.57 -15.32
N ILE A 296 0.12 1.96 -14.26
CA ILE A 296 -0.61 1.06 -13.37
C ILE A 296 -1.76 1.80 -12.67
N ILE A 297 -1.47 2.96 -12.04
CA ILE A 297 -2.46 3.77 -11.34
C ILE A 297 -3.57 4.21 -12.30
N TYR A 298 -3.20 4.74 -13.46
CA TYR A 298 -4.16 5.15 -14.50
C TYR A 298 -5.05 3.98 -14.92
N ARG A 299 -4.46 2.79 -15.14
CA ARG A 299 -5.23 1.60 -15.52
C ARG A 299 -6.18 1.16 -14.42
N CYS A 300 -5.73 1.05 -13.18
CA CYS A 300 -6.55 0.69 -12.03
C CYS A 300 -7.70 1.67 -11.84
N PHE A 301 -7.42 2.98 -11.93
CA PHE A 301 -8.44 4.02 -11.78
C PHE A 301 -9.48 3.96 -12.90
N ASN A 302 -9.04 3.78 -14.16
CA ASN A 302 -9.93 3.65 -15.30
C ASN A 302 -10.83 2.41 -15.20
N LEU A 303 -10.31 1.26 -14.72
CA LEU A 303 -11.11 0.07 -14.48
C LEU A 303 -12.17 0.33 -13.40
N SER A 304 -11.83 1.05 -12.35
CA SER A 304 -12.74 1.40 -11.24
C SER A 304 -13.84 2.38 -11.66
N LEU A 305 -13.51 3.41 -12.44
CA LEU A 305 -14.48 4.41 -12.92
C LEU A 305 -15.53 3.84 -13.88
N ARG A 306 -15.19 2.76 -14.59
CA ARG A 306 -16.11 2.12 -15.53
C ARG A 306 -17.13 1.21 -14.86
N CYS A 307 -17.11 1.07 -13.54
CA CYS A 307 -18.08 0.27 -12.80
C CYS A 307 -19.39 1.04 -12.60
N GLU A 308 -20.51 0.34 -12.73
CA GLU A 308 -21.85 0.91 -12.59
C GLU A 308 -22.28 0.98 -11.12
N ASP A 309 -21.89 -0.02 -10.32
CA ASP A 309 -22.25 -0.09 -8.91
C ASP A 309 -21.33 0.77 -8.01
N ASN A 310 -21.92 1.40 -7.01
CA ASN A 310 -21.24 2.31 -6.10
C ASN A 310 -20.15 1.60 -5.27
N PHE A 311 -20.40 0.35 -4.81
CA PHE A 311 -19.45 -0.42 -4.04
C PHE A 311 -18.14 -0.63 -4.80
N SER A 312 -18.23 -1.18 -6.01
CA SER A 312 -17.06 -1.47 -6.85
C SER A 312 -16.28 -0.20 -7.20
N ARG A 313 -17.00 0.90 -7.52
CA ARG A 313 -16.38 2.17 -7.86
C ARG A 313 -15.62 2.77 -6.67
N LEU A 314 -16.23 2.80 -5.48
CA LEU A 314 -15.61 3.32 -4.27
C LEU A 314 -14.42 2.47 -3.83
N LEU A 315 -14.58 1.14 -3.83
CA LEU A 315 -13.53 0.20 -3.46
C LEU A 315 -12.32 0.29 -4.40
N GLY A 316 -12.57 0.21 -5.71
CA GLY A 316 -11.49 0.26 -6.70
C GLY A 316 -10.73 1.57 -6.70
N ALA A 317 -11.43 2.71 -6.57
CA ALA A 317 -10.79 4.02 -6.45
C ALA A 317 -9.93 4.11 -5.17
N SER A 318 -10.46 3.63 -4.03
CA SER A 318 -9.71 3.63 -2.77
C SER A 318 -8.44 2.77 -2.86
N LEU A 319 -8.53 1.52 -3.34
CA LEU A 319 -7.37 0.64 -3.49
C LEU A 319 -6.31 1.23 -4.43
N THR A 320 -6.74 1.93 -5.48
CA THR A 320 -5.82 2.63 -6.39
C THR A 320 -5.08 3.78 -5.68
N PHE A 321 -5.78 4.55 -4.85
CA PHE A 321 -5.16 5.63 -4.07
C PHE A 321 -4.28 5.12 -2.93
N VAL A 322 -4.58 3.97 -2.35
CA VAL A 322 -3.69 3.27 -1.41
C VAL A 322 -2.36 2.93 -2.11
N LEU A 323 -2.40 2.38 -3.33
CA LEU A 323 -1.19 2.12 -4.11
C LEU A 323 -0.38 3.41 -4.34
N PHE A 324 -1.04 4.51 -4.75
CA PHE A 324 -0.39 5.82 -4.89
C PHE A 324 0.29 6.26 -3.59
N THR A 325 -0.41 6.11 -2.44
CA THR A 325 0.12 6.49 -1.14
C THR A 325 1.37 5.69 -0.76
N TYR A 326 1.39 4.37 -1.05
CA TYR A 326 2.57 3.53 -0.83
C TYR A 326 3.79 4.06 -1.58
N ILE A 327 3.61 4.36 -2.88
CA ILE A 327 4.67 4.88 -3.74
C ILE A 327 5.16 6.24 -3.20
N PHE A 328 4.23 7.15 -2.93
CA PHE A 328 4.52 8.49 -2.43
C PHE A 328 5.24 8.47 -1.09
N VAL A 329 4.76 7.66 -0.14
CA VAL A 329 5.37 7.55 1.19
C VAL A 329 6.75 6.92 1.12
N ASN A 330 6.94 5.83 0.36
CA ASN A 330 8.26 5.20 0.24
C ASN A 330 9.27 6.15 -0.43
N MET A 331 8.96 6.67 -1.61
CA MET A 331 9.87 7.60 -2.30
C MET A 331 10.11 8.87 -1.47
N GLY A 332 9.07 9.38 -0.79
CA GLY A 332 9.16 10.55 0.07
C GLY A 332 10.07 10.34 1.29
N MET A 333 9.99 9.17 1.96
CA MET A 333 10.85 8.88 3.10
C MET A 333 12.32 8.66 2.69
N VAL A 334 12.55 7.95 1.57
CA VAL A 334 13.90 7.68 1.05
C VAL A 334 14.59 8.97 0.56
N SER A 335 13.83 9.90 -0.03
CA SER A 335 14.34 11.22 -0.43
C SER A 335 14.43 12.22 0.74
N GLY A 336 13.96 11.85 1.94
CA GLY A 336 13.97 12.71 3.14
C GLY A 336 12.96 13.87 3.07
N LEU A 337 11.84 13.69 2.36
CA LEU A 337 10.68 14.60 2.37
C LEU A 337 9.66 14.17 3.44
N LEU A 338 9.65 12.90 3.81
CA LEU A 338 8.77 12.33 4.83
C LEU A 338 9.58 11.58 5.89
N PRO A 339 9.06 11.45 7.12
CA PRO A 339 9.73 10.66 8.15
C PRO A 339 9.83 9.20 7.75
N VAL A 340 10.86 8.50 8.23
CA VAL A 340 11.05 7.07 7.94
C VAL A 340 9.95 6.26 8.63
N VAL A 341 9.11 5.61 7.86
CA VAL A 341 7.91 4.88 8.34
C VAL A 341 8.05 3.37 8.20
N GLY A 342 8.99 2.90 7.38
CA GLY A 342 9.17 1.47 7.13
C GLY A 342 8.08 0.90 6.21
N VAL A 343 7.86 1.52 5.07
CA VAL A 343 6.87 1.10 4.06
C VAL A 343 7.60 0.66 2.81
N PRO A 344 7.47 -0.61 2.38
CA PRO A 344 8.17 -1.10 1.19
C PRO A 344 7.62 -0.48 -0.09
N LEU A 345 8.48 -0.33 -1.10
CA LEU A 345 8.09 0.13 -2.43
C LEU A 345 7.33 -0.99 -3.18
N PRO A 346 6.07 -0.74 -3.63
CA PRO A 346 5.23 -1.76 -4.26
C PRO A 346 5.89 -2.49 -5.42
N LEU A 347 5.88 -3.83 -5.44
CA LEU A 347 6.41 -4.71 -6.49
C LEU A 347 7.94 -4.66 -6.71
N ILE A 348 8.65 -3.74 -6.06
CA ILE A 348 10.10 -3.58 -6.18
C ILE A 348 10.80 -4.14 -4.94
N SER A 349 10.37 -3.73 -3.74
CA SER A 349 10.97 -4.15 -2.47
C SER A 349 10.83 -5.64 -2.23
N TYR A 350 11.82 -6.21 -1.55
CA TYR A 350 11.72 -7.54 -0.99
C TYR A 350 10.64 -7.58 0.11
N GLY A 351 9.70 -8.54 0.01
CA GLY A 351 8.66 -8.72 1.02
C GLY A 351 7.56 -9.67 0.57
N GLY A 352 7.24 -10.67 1.40
CA GLY A 352 6.22 -11.67 1.08
C GLY A 352 4.78 -11.20 1.39
N SER A 353 4.51 -10.77 2.63
CA SER A 353 3.15 -10.42 3.08
C SER A 353 2.59 -9.18 2.41
N SER A 354 3.39 -8.12 2.29
CA SER A 354 3.01 -6.88 1.61
C SER A 354 2.76 -7.09 0.11
N LEU A 355 3.56 -7.95 -0.53
CA LEU A 355 3.37 -8.33 -1.92
C LEU A 355 2.06 -9.09 -2.14
N MET A 356 1.73 -10.04 -1.24
CA MET A 356 0.47 -10.80 -1.32
C MET A 356 -0.76 -9.90 -1.20
N THR A 357 -0.77 -8.97 -0.24
CA THR A 357 -1.88 -8.03 -0.07
C THR A 357 -2.01 -7.06 -1.23
N LEU A 358 -0.90 -6.58 -1.77
CA LEU A 358 -0.91 -5.73 -2.95
C LEU A 358 -1.46 -6.46 -4.18
N MET A 359 -1.00 -7.68 -4.43
CA MET A 359 -1.49 -8.51 -5.53
C MET A 359 -2.96 -8.90 -5.36
N ALA A 360 -3.42 -9.16 -4.12
CA ALA A 360 -4.84 -9.34 -3.83
C ALA A 360 -5.66 -8.08 -4.16
N SER A 361 -5.14 -6.88 -3.89
CA SER A 361 -5.78 -5.61 -4.27
C SER A 361 -5.92 -5.48 -5.80
N PHE A 362 -4.90 -5.84 -6.57
CA PHE A 362 -5.01 -5.89 -8.04
C PHE A 362 -6.03 -6.95 -8.48
N GLY A 363 -6.08 -8.10 -7.82
CA GLY A 363 -7.11 -9.13 -8.07
C GLY A 363 -8.52 -8.60 -7.86
N ILE A 364 -8.77 -7.84 -6.79
CA ILE A 364 -10.06 -7.19 -6.54
C ILE A 364 -10.40 -6.19 -7.66
N ILE A 365 -9.45 -5.35 -8.08
CA ILE A 365 -9.67 -4.37 -9.16
C ILE A 365 -10.01 -5.08 -10.48
N MET A 366 -9.34 -6.21 -10.78
CA MET A 366 -9.68 -7.03 -11.96
C MET A 366 -11.05 -7.68 -11.83
N SER A 367 -11.42 -8.18 -10.64
CA SER A 367 -12.74 -8.76 -10.37
C SER A 367 -13.85 -7.73 -10.57
N ILE A 368 -13.70 -6.53 -10.04
CA ILE A 368 -14.64 -5.43 -10.20
C ILE A 368 -14.90 -5.15 -11.69
N HIS A 369 -13.87 -5.15 -12.50
CA HIS A 369 -13.99 -4.94 -13.94
C HIS A 369 -14.67 -6.11 -14.66
N LYS A 370 -14.42 -7.34 -14.24
CA LYS A 370 -14.99 -8.56 -14.83
C LYS A 370 -16.50 -8.66 -14.66
N HIS A 371 -17.02 -8.26 -13.50
CA HIS A 371 -18.41 -8.47 -13.10
C HIS A 371 -19.29 -7.23 -13.35
N LYS A 372 -19.03 -6.49 -14.41
CA LYS A 372 -19.76 -5.27 -14.83
C LYS A 372 -21.24 -5.44 -15.18
N SER A 373 -21.81 -6.63 -15.11
CA SER A 373 -23.17 -6.86 -15.63
C SER A 373 -24.25 -6.38 -14.65
N PRO A 374 -25.25 -5.62 -15.11
CA PRO A 374 -26.37 -5.11 -14.29
C PRO A 374 -27.32 -6.21 -13.76
N ARG A 375 -27.10 -7.48 -14.11
CA ARG A 375 -28.04 -8.61 -13.88
C ARG A 375 -28.16 -9.10 -12.43
N TYR A 376 -27.48 -8.47 -11.46
CA TYR A 376 -27.52 -8.95 -10.07
C TYR A 376 -28.37 -8.09 -9.13
N LEU A 377 -29.17 -7.16 -9.68
CA LEU A 377 -30.11 -6.31 -8.91
C LEU A 377 -31.59 -6.59 -9.25
N GLN A 378 -31.91 -7.79 -9.78
CA GLN A 378 -33.29 -8.27 -9.87
C GLN A 378 -33.54 -9.42 -8.90
#